data_9e6d7389b57c6974b327a84d269c785f
#
_entry.id   9e6d7389b57c6974b327a84d269c785f
#
_cell.length_a   1.000
_cell.length_b   1.000
_cell.length_c   1.000
_cell.angle_alpha   90.00
_cell.angle_beta   90.00
_cell.angle_gamma   90.00
#
_symmetry.space_group_name_H-M   'P 1'
#
loop_
_entity.id
_entity.type
_entity.pdbx_description
1 polymer ?
#
loop_
_entity_poly.entity_id
_entity_poly.type
_entity_poly.pdbx_seq_one_letter_code
_entity_poly.pdbx_strand_id
1 'polypeptide(L)'
;MNRIRKIALEEHFMAPGFERYSKTFLQHIDKVTYAELASRLADFDELRLAEMDRAGIAVTVLSQTGPGVQGEVDTNAAIASAKDNNDFLAGQVARHPTRYAGFATLPMQDPQAAADELPR
;
A
#
# COMPACT_ATOMS: atom_id res chain seq x y z
N MET A 1 6.08 33.24 4.68
CA MET A 1 7.03 32.24 4.13
C MET A 1 6.27 31.18 3.35
N ASN A 2 6.59 31.00 2.09
CA ASN A 2 6.07 29.87 1.33
C ASN A 2 6.65 28.58 1.90
N ARG A 3 5.83 27.80 2.56
CA ARG A 3 6.22 26.50 3.08
C ARG A 3 6.37 25.53 1.89
N ILE A 4 7.56 24.99 1.68
CA ILE A 4 7.79 24.00 0.63
C ILE A 4 6.85 22.80 0.88
N ARG A 5 6.05 22.45 -0.12
CA ARG A 5 5.19 21.26 -0.06
C ARG A 5 6.04 20.03 -0.32
N LYS A 6 6.09 19.12 0.65
CA LYS A 6 6.78 17.85 0.50
C LYS A 6 5.83 16.80 -0.07
N ILE A 7 6.34 15.99 -0.99
CA ILE A 7 5.67 14.80 -1.51
C ILE A 7 6.58 13.61 -1.18
N ALA A 8 6.06 12.64 -0.46
CA ALA A 8 6.76 11.39 -0.14
C ALA A 8 6.36 10.31 -1.16
N LEU A 9 7.34 9.70 -1.83
CA LEU A 9 7.11 8.78 -2.94
C LEU A 9 7.22 7.31 -2.57
N GLU A 10 7.91 6.98 -1.48
CA GLU A 10 8.16 5.59 -1.04
C GLU A 10 7.46 5.32 0.29
N GLU A 11 6.15 5.53 0.30
CA GLU A 11 5.31 5.24 1.45
C GLU A 11 4.52 3.96 1.21
N HIS A 12 4.45 3.11 2.24
CA HIS A 12 3.82 1.81 2.11
C HIS A 12 2.52 1.72 2.90
N PHE A 13 1.62 0.87 2.42
CA PHE A 13 0.43 0.44 3.13
C PHE A 13 0.28 -1.08 3.03
N MET A 14 -0.60 -1.65 3.83
CA MET A 14 -0.97 -3.05 3.75
C MET A 14 -2.49 -3.15 3.64
N ALA A 15 -2.97 -3.65 2.49
CA ALA A 15 -4.37 -3.91 2.29
C ALA A 15 -4.85 -5.07 3.17
N PRO A 16 -6.15 -5.12 3.55
CA PRO A 16 -6.71 -6.24 4.28
C PRO A 16 -6.44 -7.58 3.60
N GLY A 17 -6.00 -8.57 4.34
CA GLY A 17 -5.67 -9.91 3.84
C GLY A 17 -4.26 -10.04 3.24
N PHE A 18 -3.52 -8.95 3.07
CA PHE A 18 -2.16 -8.98 2.50
C PHE A 18 -1.09 -9.35 3.53
N GLU A 19 -1.42 -9.35 4.80
CA GLU A 19 -0.54 -9.85 5.87
C GLU A 19 -0.10 -11.30 5.64
N ARG A 20 -0.87 -12.09 4.88
CA ARG A 20 -0.50 -13.46 4.50
C ARG A 20 0.80 -13.54 3.69
N TYR A 21 1.09 -12.54 2.88
CA TYR A 21 2.33 -12.46 2.09
C TYR A 21 3.55 -12.05 2.92
N SER A 22 3.31 -11.38 4.04
CA SER A 22 4.37 -10.87 4.90
C SER A 22 4.91 -11.92 5.87
N LYS A 23 4.20 -13.00 6.12
CA LYS A 23 4.53 -14.00 7.15
C LYS A 23 5.96 -14.55 7.04
N THR A 24 6.43 -14.80 5.82
CA THR A 24 7.76 -15.38 5.58
C THR A 24 8.89 -14.40 5.92
N PHE A 25 8.67 -13.10 5.68
CA PHE A 25 9.66 -12.06 5.94
C PHE A 25 9.71 -11.63 7.40
N LEU A 26 8.60 -11.83 8.11
CA LEU A 26 8.40 -11.30 9.46
C LEU A 26 8.74 -12.31 10.57
N GLN A 27 9.21 -13.51 10.21
CA GLN A 27 9.62 -14.55 11.17
C GLN A 27 10.71 -14.10 12.14
N HIS A 28 11.47 -13.08 11.78
CA HIS A 28 12.59 -12.57 12.56
C HIS A 28 12.27 -11.28 13.33
N ILE A 29 11.04 -10.76 13.19
CA ILE A 29 10.58 -9.59 13.91
C ILE A 29 9.78 -10.04 15.13
N ASP A 30 10.06 -9.47 16.29
CA ASP A 30 9.27 -9.76 17.49
C ASP A 30 7.80 -9.34 17.31
N LYS A 31 6.91 -10.02 18.04
CA LYS A 31 5.46 -9.87 17.86
C LYS A 31 4.94 -8.46 18.16
N VAL A 32 5.56 -7.74 19.08
CA VAL A 32 5.13 -6.39 19.48
C VAL A 32 5.47 -5.41 18.36
N THR A 33 6.70 -5.44 17.90
CA THR A 33 7.18 -4.61 16.78
C THR A 33 6.38 -4.90 15.51
N TYR A 34 6.07 -6.17 15.23
CA TYR A 34 5.23 -6.53 14.09
C TYR A 34 3.82 -5.95 14.20
N ALA A 35 3.18 -6.07 15.37
CA ALA A 35 1.83 -5.57 15.57
C ALA A 35 1.76 -4.04 15.40
N GLU A 36 2.76 -3.32 15.91
CA GLU A 36 2.87 -1.87 15.72
C GLU A 36 3.06 -1.50 14.23
N LEU A 37 3.96 -2.18 13.53
CA LEU A 37 4.19 -1.97 12.11
C LEU A 37 2.93 -2.25 11.28
N ALA A 38 2.25 -3.37 11.53
CA ALA A 38 1.03 -3.74 10.84
C ALA A 38 -0.09 -2.71 11.06
N SER A 39 -0.22 -2.21 12.30
CA SER A 39 -1.19 -1.15 12.64
C SER A 39 -0.91 0.13 11.84
N ARG A 40 0.35 0.56 11.75
CA ARG A 40 0.75 1.75 10.99
C ARG A 40 0.54 1.58 9.49
N LEU A 41 0.83 0.40 8.94
CA LEU A 41 0.64 0.10 7.53
C LEU A 41 -0.84 0.06 7.13
N ALA A 42 -1.72 -0.36 8.03
CA ALA A 42 -3.16 -0.44 7.81
C ALA A 42 -3.90 0.89 8.04
N ASP A 43 -3.25 1.87 8.69
CA ASP A 43 -3.88 3.15 9.03
C ASP A 43 -3.79 4.15 7.87
N PHE A 44 -4.92 4.78 7.57
CA PHE A 44 -5.04 5.84 6.57
C PHE A 44 -5.62 7.14 7.13
N ASP A 45 -6.17 7.11 8.34
CA ASP A 45 -6.97 8.21 8.87
C ASP A 45 -6.30 8.93 10.04
N GLU A 46 -5.95 8.21 11.10
CA GLU A 46 -5.51 8.84 12.35
C GLU A 46 -4.00 9.02 12.43
N LEU A 47 -3.27 7.91 12.46
CA LEU A 47 -1.81 7.94 12.66
C LEU A 47 -1.09 8.53 11.46
N ARG A 48 -1.41 8.06 10.27
CA ARG A 48 -0.71 8.47 9.03
C ARG A 48 -0.90 9.96 8.75
N LEU A 49 -2.13 10.47 8.80
CA LEU A 49 -2.38 11.89 8.54
C LEU A 49 -1.72 12.78 9.59
N ALA A 50 -1.78 12.40 10.87
CA ALA A 50 -1.12 13.15 11.94
C ALA A 50 0.41 13.19 11.77
N GLU A 51 1.02 12.07 11.38
CA GLU A 51 2.46 12.00 11.11
C GLU A 51 2.86 12.85 9.90
N MET A 52 2.07 12.80 8.83
CA MET A 52 2.27 13.64 7.65
C MET A 52 2.22 15.13 8.01
N ASP A 53 1.24 15.54 8.81
CA ASP A 53 1.09 16.93 9.25
C ASP A 53 2.27 17.38 10.10
N ARG A 54 2.71 16.55 11.05
CA ARG A 54 3.88 16.81 11.89
C ARG A 54 5.16 16.96 11.07
N ALA A 55 5.34 16.12 10.05
CA ALA A 55 6.49 16.14 9.16
C ALA A 55 6.41 17.20 8.04
N GLY A 56 5.26 17.86 7.88
CA GLY A 56 5.01 18.83 6.80
C GLY A 56 4.92 18.17 5.42
N ILE A 57 4.49 16.88 5.37
CA ILE A 57 4.25 16.14 4.14
C ILE A 57 2.84 16.47 3.64
N ALA A 58 2.76 17.06 2.46
CA ALA A 58 1.48 17.43 1.87
C ALA A 58 0.77 16.23 1.23
N VAL A 59 1.51 15.41 0.50
CA VAL A 59 0.99 14.24 -0.22
C VAL A 59 1.93 13.05 -0.03
N THR A 60 1.38 11.87 0.18
CA THR A 60 2.11 10.61 0.07
C THR A 60 1.62 9.81 -1.13
N VAL A 61 2.56 9.22 -1.86
CA VAL A 61 2.27 8.26 -2.92
C VAL A 61 2.47 6.87 -2.34
N LEU A 62 1.39 6.12 -2.27
CA LEU A 62 1.32 4.86 -1.53
C LEU A 62 1.50 3.67 -2.46
N SER A 63 2.26 2.68 -2.02
CA SER A 63 2.39 1.39 -2.66
C SER A 63 2.15 0.25 -1.66
N GLN A 64 1.62 -0.87 -2.14
CA GLN A 64 1.46 -2.06 -1.32
C GLN A 64 2.81 -2.53 -0.81
N THR A 65 2.92 -2.82 0.49
CA THR A 65 4.16 -3.37 1.06
C THR A 65 4.51 -4.72 0.45
N GLY A 66 5.80 -4.93 0.20
CA GLY A 66 6.27 -6.18 -0.39
C GLY A 66 6.17 -7.40 0.53
N PRO A 67 6.16 -8.61 -0.03
CA PRO A 67 6.21 -8.89 -1.47
C PRO A 67 4.86 -8.69 -2.17
N GLY A 68 3.73 -8.56 -1.43
CA GLY A 68 2.40 -8.42 -2.00
C GLY A 68 2.07 -9.55 -2.96
N VAL A 69 1.40 -9.24 -4.06
CA VAL A 69 1.01 -10.25 -5.07
C VAL A 69 2.20 -10.91 -5.77
N GLN A 70 3.39 -10.32 -5.70
CA GLN A 70 4.59 -10.95 -6.26
C GLN A 70 5.00 -12.22 -5.48
N GLY A 71 4.53 -12.35 -4.24
CA GLY A 71 4.70 -13.57 -3.44
C GLY A 71 3.64 -14.65 -3.70
N GLU A 72 2.64 -14.38 -4.55
CA GLU A 72 1.60 -15.35 -4.89
C GLU A 72 2.08 -16.30 -5.99
N VAL A 73 1.91 -17.60 -5.76
CA VAL A 73 2.33 -18.64 -6.71
C VAL A 73 1.24 -18.93 -7.75
N ASP A 74 -0.02 -18.86 -7.32
CA ASP A 74 -1.16 -19.07 -8.21
C ASP A 74 -1.47 -17.80 -8.99
N THR A 75 -1.41 -17.88 -10.32
CA THR A 75 -1.60 -16.72 -11.21
C THR A 75 -3.01 -16.13 -11.08
N ASN A 76 -4.04 -16.95 -10.97
CA ASN A 76 -5.42 -16.46 -10.85
C ASN A 76 -5.64 -15.78 -9.50
N ALA A 77 -5.06 -16.31 -8.43
CA ALA A 77 -5.07 -15.69 -7.11
C ALA A 77 -4.32 -14.35 -7.12
N ALA A 78 -3.17 -14.27 -7.82
CA ALA A 78 -2.42 -13.03 -7.98
C ALA A 78 -3.23 -11.95 -8.70
N ILE A 79 -3.92 -12.31 -9.80
CA ILE A 79 -4.78 -11.40 -10.56
C ILE A 79 -5.93 -10.88 -9.68
N ALA A 80 -6.64 -11.76 -8.99
CA ALA A 80 -7.73 -11.37 -8.11
C ALA A 80 -7.23 -10.45 -6.98
N SER A 81 -6.13 -10.83 -6.33
CA SER A 81 -5.55 -10.05 -5.22
C SER A 81 -5.04 -8.68 -5.68
N ALA A 82 -4.49 -8.57 -6.90
CA ALA A 82 -4.08 -7.27 -7.44
C ALA A 82 -5.27 -6.33 -7.60
N LYS A 83 -6.39 -6.82 -8.14
CA LYS A 83 -7.63 -6.06 -8.29
C LYS A 83 -8.17 -5.59 -6.94
N ASP A 84 -8.29 -6.50 -5.98
CA ASP A 84 -8.78 -6.19 -4.63
C ASP A 84 -7.90 -5.11 -3.96
N ASN A 85 -6.58 -5.23 -4.08
CA ASN A 85 -5.64 -4.26 -3.54
C ASN A 85 -5.79 -2.87 -4.18
N ASN A 86 -5.89 -2.83 -5.51
CA ASN A 86 -6.02 -1.57 -6.24
C ASN A 86 -7.38 -0.89 -5.96
N ASP A 87 -8.47 -1.66 -5.87
CA ASP A 87 -9.78 -1.14 -5.47
C ASP A 87 -9.76 -0.59 -4.04
N PHE A 88 -9.12 -1.29 -3.12
CA PHE A 88 -8.95 -0.82 -1.77
C PHE A 88 -8.17 0.51 -1.73
N LEU A 89 -7.02 0.59 -2.41
CA LEU A 89 -6.21 1.81 -2.45
C LEU A 89 -6.97 2.97 -3.10
N ALA A 90 -7.66 2.71 -4.22
CA ALA A 90 -8.46 3.72 -4.90
C ALA A 90 -9.54 4.30 -3.98
N GLY A 91 -10.18 3.45 -3.16
CA GLY A 91 -11.12 3.88 -2.14
C GLY A 91 -10.49 4.80 -1.09
N GLN A 92 -9.28 4.50 -0.63
CA GLN A 92 -8.56 5.35 0.34
C GLN A 92 -8.14 6.68 -0.28
N VAL A 93 -7.66 6.68 -1.51
CA VAL A 93 -7.34 7.91 -2.26
C VAL A 93 -8.58 8.77 -2.44
N ALA A 94 -9.72 8.17 -2.79
CA ALA A 94 -10.98 8.91 -2.95
C ALA A 94 -11.47 9.55 -1.63
N ARG A 95 -11.19 8.95 -0.48
CA ARG A 95 -11.50 9.52 0.85
C ARG A 95 -10.61 10.72 1.19
N HIS A 96 -9.36 10.72 0.72
CA HIS A 96 -8.35 11.74 1.02
C HIS A 96 -7.64 12.25 -0.24
N PRO A 97 -8.37 12.80 -1.23
CA PRO A 97 -7.86 13.04 -2.59
C PRO A 97 -6.75 14.11 -2.67
N THR A 98 -6.61 14.93 -1.64
CA THR A 98 -5.55 15.95 -1.56
C THR A 98 -4.34 15.49 -0.77
N ARG A 99 -4.41 14.30 -0.16
CA ARG A 99 -3.37 13.78 0.73
C ARG A 99 -2.71 12.51 0.20
N TYR A 100 -3.45 11.69 -0.54
CA TYR A 100 -2.98 10.41 -1.06
C TYR A 100 -3.00 10.36 -2.57
N ALA A 101 -2.00 9.74 -3.13
CA ALA A 101 -1.94 9.16 -4.46
C ALA A 101 -1.45 7.71 -4.31
N GLY A 102 -1.50 6.91 -5.36
CA GLY A 102 -1.10 5.51 -5.26
C GLY A 102 -0.48 4.96 -6.52
N PHE A 103 0.32 3.93 -6.34
CA PHE A 103 0.81 3.08 -7.41
C PHE A 103 -0.01 1.79 -7.48
N ALA A 104 -0.37 1.39 -8.68
CA ALA A 104 -1.07 0.13 -8.90
C ALA A 104 -0.16 -1.06 -8.58
N THR A 105 -0.74 -2.07 -7.92
CA THR A 105 -0.14 -3.40 -7.80
C THR A 105 -0.51 -4.21 -9.02
N LEU A 106 0.49 -4.77 -9.70
CA LEU A 106 0.29 -5.50 -10.96
C LEU A 106 0.60 -6.99 -10.78
N PRO A 107 -0.26 -7.89 -11.31
CA PRO A 107 -0.03 -9.33 -11.25
C PRO A 107 0.97 -9.75 -12.33
N MET A 108 2.27 -9.57 -12.06
CA MET A 108 3.34 -9.80 -13.02
C MET A 108 3.50 -11.28 -13.44
N GLN A 109 2.80 -12.19 -12.78
CA GLN A 109 2.68 -13.61 -13.16
C GLN A 109 1.98 -13.78 -14.52
N ASP A 110 1.14 -12.82 -14.93
CA ASP A 110 0.49 -12.76 -16.22
C ASP A 110 0.66 -11.35 -16.83
N PRO A 111 1.54 -11.17 -17.82
CA PRO A 111 1.80 -9.87 -18.43
C PRO A 111 0.57 -9.20 -19.07
N GLN A 112 -0.36 -9.99 -19.62
CA GLN A 112 -1.57 -9.44 -20.20
C GLN A 112 -2.51 -8.93 -19.11
N ALA A 113 -2.72 -9.70 -18.05
CA ALA A 113 -3.52 -9.27 -16.90
C ALA A 113 -2.93 -8.04 -16.22
N ALA A 114 -1.60 -7.94 -16.16
CA ALA A 114 -0.92 -6.75 -15.62
C ALA A 114 -1.17 -5.52 -16.49
N ALA A 115 -1.11 -5.67 -17.81
CA ALA A 115 -1.40 -4.59 -18.76
C ALA A 115 -2.87 -4.15 -18.69
N ASP A 116 -3.79 -5.09 -18.55
CA ASP A 116 -5.24 -4.83 -18.47
C ASP A 116 -5.63 -4.12 -17.15
N GLU A 117 -4.85 -4.31 -16.09
CA GLU A 117 -5.10 -3.68 -14.77
C GLU A 117 -4.73 -2.19 -14.76
N LEU A 118 -3.76 -1.74 -15.56
CA LEU A 118 -3.27 -0.36 -15.58
C LEU A 118 -4.34 0.71 -15.90
N PRO A 119 -5.24 0.52 -16.87
CA PRO A 119 -6.26 1.53 -17.20
C PRO A 119 -7.49 1.46 -16.29
N ARG A 120 -7.58 0.45 -15.44
CA ARG A 120 -8.72 0.23 -14.55
C ARG A 120 -8.70 1.17 -13.36
#